data_07f7ff1bce71216b1cc9ae4d0ecaba45
#
_entry.id   07f7ff1bce71216b1cc9ae4d0ecaba45
#
_cell.length_a   1.000
_cell.length_b   1.000
_cell.length_c   1.000
_cell.angle_alpha   90.00
_cell.angle_beta   90.00
_cell.angle_gamma   90.00
#
_symmetry.space_group_name_H-M   'P 1'
#
loop_
_entity.id
_entity.type
_entity.pdbx_description
1 polymer ?
#
loop_
_entity_poly.entity_id
_entity_poly.type
_entity_poly.pdbx_seq_one_letter_code
_entity_poly.pdbx_strand_id
1 'polypeptide(L)'
;MSPQFPATISADQKNMIFENMSDGVITLDSDGTITYCNSASLEILRISSKKDVLGQSFKELFMNNKKNKAFNKLFRESIDKGKVMPKTSIRYRFGKEKEVHYFNIDISLLKPSPTELFDPDADYNPSTGFNGMVILIEDDTDKYKLRQHEHDCAFIFAGLILCISVFLMTWSLLQFTLHIYLKSSVYTQIIECITFLLFLVIVFMTSFSMRDIGLIPRKNTIKKTIVESLSIAAVASCILLLSKAILMLLGYKIKDYYIGGSLSGVYTYVFTAFVQEFLARGVIQTSVKSLMKIRFQKFFSIFLTSLLFSLMHMPFGFYFMMSAFLLSMALGYVYERHQNLWGCVFLHWCCGYLAMCLYF
;
A
#
# COMPACT_ATOMS: atom_id res chain seq x y z
N MET A 1 55.52 -22.98 20.13
CA MET A 1 54.47 -22.93 19.10
C MET A 1 54.27 -21.49 18.72
N SER A 2 54.75 -21.06 17.58
CA SER A 2 54.54 -19.73 17.02
C SER A 2 53.10 -19.61 16.56
N PRO A 3 52.40 -18.50 16.80
CA PRO A 3 51.04 -18.30 16.30
C PRO A 3 51.08 -18.25 14.76
N GLN A 4 50.42 -19.20 14.10
CA GLN A 4 50.17 -19.12 12.69
C GLN A 4 49.18 -17.96 12.45
N PHE A 5 49.68 -16.89 11.84
CA PHE A 5 48.83 -15.82 11.33
C PHE A 5 47.87 -16.42 10.28
N PRO A 6 46.59 -16.07 10.30
CA PRO A 6 45.65 -16.56 9.31
C PRO A 6 46.15 -16.20 7.90
N ALA A 7 46.06 -17.15 6.98
CA ALA A 7 46.46 -16.99 5.58
C ALA A 7 45.80 -15.73 4.99
N THR A 8 46.64 -14.84 4.46
CA THR A 8 46.17 -13.64 3.74
C THR A 8 45.27 -14.08 2.54
N ILE A 9 44.06 -13.57 2.51
CA ILE A 9 43.09 -13.83 1.42
C ILE A 9 43.77 -13.38 0.11
N SER A 10 43.81 -14.29 -0.89
CA SER A 10 44.38 -13.99 -2.20
C SER A 10 43.58 -12.93 -2.96
N ALA A 11 44.19 -12.25 -3.94
CA ALA A 11 43.48 -11.26 -4.77
C ALA A 11 42.27 -11.89 -5.50
N ASP A 12 42.41 -13.14 -5.97
CA ASP A 12 41.32 -13.88 -6.61
C ASP A 12 40.15 -14.16 -5.64
N GLN A 13 40.47 -14.54 -4.41
CA GLN A 13 39.44 -14.73 -3.39
C GLN A 13 38.71 -13.43 -3.02
N LYS A 14 39.41 -12.29 -2.96
CA LYS A 14 38.80 -10.96 -2.74
C LYS A 14 37.85 -10.63 -3.91
N ASN A 15 38.28 -10.84 -5.16
CA ASN A 15 37.46 -10.61 -6.31
C ASN A 15 36.21 -11.52 -6.32
N MET A 16 36.36 -12.80 -5.97
CA MET A 16 35.22 -13.71 -5.84
C MET A 16 34.22 -13.26 -4.79
N ILE A 17 34.68 -12.72 -3.65
CA ILE A 17 33.79 -12.19 -2.61
C ILE A 17 32.97 -11.03 -3.17
N PHE A 18 33.60 -10.04 -3.79
CA PHE A 18 32.91 -8.88 -4.34
C PHE A 18 31.94 -9.25 -5.47
N GLU A 19 32.33 -10.21 -6.34
CA GLU A 19 31.44 -10.67 -7.44
C GLU A 19 30.20 -11.39 -6.94
N ASN A 20 30.25 -12.07 -5.79
CA ASN A 20 29.12 -12.81 -5.22
C ASN A 20 28.32 -11.99 -4.18
N MET A 21 28.64 -10.72 -3.95
CA MET A 21 27.83 -9.85 -3.11
C MET A 21 26.48 -9.55 -3.80
N SER A 22 25.41 -9.53 -3.02
CA SER A 22 24.07 -9.09 -3.47
C SER A 22 23.99 -7.60 -3.70
N ASP A 23 24.84 -6.84 -3.00
CA ASP A 23 24.90 -5.41 -3.15
C ASP A 23 25.81 -5.02 -4.32
N GLY A 24 25.42 -4.01 -5.07
CA GLY A 24 26.25 -3.46 -6.13
C GLY A 24 27.47 -2.77 -5.56
N VAL A 25 28.65 -3.18 -6.02
CA VAL A 25 29.94 -2.58 -5.66
C VAL A 25 30.52 -1.89 -6.89
N ILE A 26 30.83 -0.60 -6.76
CA ILE A 26 31.48 0.20 -7.80
C ILE A 26 32.67 0.89 -7.15
N THR A 27 33.84 0.86 -7.79
CA THR A 27 34.97 1.67 -7.38
C THR A 27 35.26 2.74 -8.44
N LEU A 28 35.62 3.91 -7.95
CA LEU A 28 36.05 5.02 -8.79
C LEU A 28 37.47 5.42 -8.40
N ASP A 29 38.25 5.93 -9.36
CA ASP A 29 39.50 6.61 -9.10
C ASP A 29 39.28 8.05 -8.57
N SER A 30 40.39 8.79 -8.39
CA SER A 30 40.36 10.19 -7.94
C SER A 30 39.61 11.13 -8.86
N ASP A 31 39.48 10.81 -10.14
CA ASP A 31 38.86 11.61 -11.17
C ASP A 31 37.38 11.24 -11.40
N GLY A 32 36.90 10.21 -10.71
CA GLY A 32 35.54 9.73 -10.80
C GLY A 32 35.32 8.76 -11.96
N THR A 33 36.38 8.15 -12.50
CA THR A 33 36.33 7.11 -13.52
C THR A 33 36.08 5.77 -12.87
N ILE A 34 35.25 4.92 -13.48
CA ILE A 34 34.90 3.60 -12.97
C ILE A 34 36.03 2.62 -13.17
N THR A 35 36.65 2.16 -12.08
CA THR A 35 37.75 1.18 -12.12
C THR A 35 37.30 -0.26 -11.90
N TYR A 36 36.19 -0.46 -11.18
CA TYR A 36 35.62 -1.78 -10.95
C TYR A 36 34.10 -1.69 -10.78
N CYS A 37 33.41 -2.76 -11.17
CA CYS A 37 31.99 -2.99 -10.87
C CYS A 37 31.72 -4.50 -10.78
N ASN A 38 30.91 -4.93 -9.81
CA ASN A 38 30.50 -6.33 -9.69
C ASN A 38 29.21 -6.63 -10.48
N SER A 39 28.86 -7.90 -10.57
CA SER A 39 27.67 -8.34 -11.29
C SER A 39 26.36 -7.75 -10.74
N ALA A 40 26.24 -7.61 -9.42
CA ALA A 40 25.06 -7.02 -8.78
C ALA A 40 24.88 -5.54 -9.15
N SER A 41 25.98 -4.76 -9.26
CA SER A 41 25.88 -3.35 -9.69
C SER A 41 25.39 -3.20 -11.13
N LEU A 42 25.73 -4.13 -12.00
CA LEU A 42 25.24 -4.14 -13.39
C LEU A 42 23.73 -4.40 -13.43
N GLU A 43 23.26 -5.36 -12.64
CA GLU A 43 21.84 -5.69 -12.55
C GLU A 43 21.03 -4.52 -11.95
N ILE A 44 21.46 -3.98 -10.80
CA ILE A 44 20.80 -2.86 -10.11
C ILE A 44 20.73 -1.62 -10.99
N LEU A 45 21.82 -1.29 -11.69
CA LEU A 45 21.89 -0.12 -12.57
C LEU A 45 21.42 -0.39 -14.01
N ARG A 46 21.02 -1.64 -14.31
CA ARG A 46 20.51 -2.08 -15.62
C ARG A 46 21.52 -1.87 -16.74
N ILE A 47 22.75 -2.24 -16.49
CA ILE A 47 23.87 -2.13 -17.43
C ILE A 47 24.06 -3.46 -18.13
N SER A 48 24.22 -3.47 -19.45
CA SER A 48 24.30 -4.69 -20.23
C SER A 48 25.64 -5.42 -20.08
N SER A 49 26.74 -4.70 -19.91
CA SER A 49 28.09 -5.28 -19.83
C SER A 49 29.05 -4.42 -19.03
N LYS A 50 30.01 -5.05 -18.33
CA LYS A 50 31.14 -4.37 -17.65
C LYS A 50 31.95 -3.51 -18.62
N LYS A 51 32.10 -3.95 -19.87
CA LYS A 51 32.86 -3.23 -20.89
C LYS A 51 32.26 -1.88 -21.23
N ASP A 52 30.94 -1.69 -21.00
CA ASP A 52 30.23 -0.46 -21.33
C ASP A 52 30.47 0.65 -20.27
N VAL A 53 31.05 0.29 -19.13
CA VAL A 53 31.20 1.23 -18.00
C VAL A 53 32.63 1.37 -17.47
N LEU A 54 33.45 0.33 -17.57
CA LEU A 54 34.84 0.40 -17.09
C LEU A 54 35.65 1.44 -17.89
N GLY A 55 36.36 2.29 -17.20
CA GLY A 55 37.15 3.38 -17.78
C GLY A 55 36.29 4.60 -18.20
N GLN A 56 34.98 4.62 -17.90
CA GLN A 56 34.12 5.76 -18.18
C GLN A 56 33.81 6.60 -16.94
N SER A 57 33.47 7.86 -17.16
CA SER A 57 33.10 8.79 -16.08
C SER A 57 31.74 8.42 -15.48
N PHE A 58 31.70 8.19 -14.18
CA PHE A 58 30.46 7.93 -13.44
C PHE A 58 29.45 9.07 -13.59
N LYS A 59 29.92 10.33 -13.64
CA LYS A 59 29.06 11.50 -13.85
C LYS A 59 28.33 11.46 -15.20
N GLU A 60 29.05 11.13 -16.25
CA GLU A 60 28.49 11.09 -17.61
C GLU A 60 27.45 9.97 -17.77
N LEU A 61 27.69 8.81 -17.18
CA LEU A 61 26.80 7.68 -17.29
C LEU A 61 25.51 7.82 -16.46
N PHE A 62 25.62 8.26 -15.21
CA PHE A 62 24.50 8.14 -14.25
C PHE A 62 23.90 9.47 -13.77
N MET A 63 24.59 10.61 -13.92
CA MET A 63 24.14 11.89 -13.36
C MET A 63 23.45 12.83 -14.35
N ASN A 64 23.19 12.40 -15.57
CA ASN A 64 22.57 13.23 -16.63
C ASN A 64 21.05 13.41 -16.45
N ASN A 65 20.38 12.58 -15.64
CA ASN A 65 18.94 12.67 -15.46
C ASN A 65 18.56 13.76 -14.44
N LYS A 66 17.98 14.87 -14.93
CA LYS A 66 17.53 16.00 -14.09
C LYS A 66 16.48 15.63 -13.05
N LYS A 67 15.77 14.49 -13.21
CA LYS A 67 14.77 14.02 -12.25
C LYS A 67 15.42 13.41 -10.99
N ASN A 68 16.68 12.98 -11.06
CA ASN A 68 17.43 12.35 -9.98
C ASN A 68 18.25 13.39 -9.18
N LYS A 69 17.65 14.53 -8.82
CA LYS A 69 18.36 15.64 -8.15
C LYS A 69 19.10 15.23 -6.88
N ALA A 70 18.48 14.38 -6.03
CA ALA A 70 19.09 13.94 -4.77
C ALA A 70 20.30 13.04 -5.04
N PHE A 71 20.18 12.08 -5.97
CA PHE A 71 21.26 11.22 -6.42
C PHE A 71 22.42 12.06 -6.99
N ASN A 72 22.12 12.95 -7.92
CA ASN A 72 23.15 13.80 -8.55
C ASN A 72 23.83 14.70 -7.53
N LYS A 73 23.12 15.24 -6.54
CA LYS A 73 23.70 16.06 -5.47
C LYS A 73 24.64 15.24 -4.60
N LEU A 74 24.21 14.05 -4.14
CA LEU A 74 25.00 13.16 -3.31
C LEU A 74 26.34 12.84 -3.97
N PHE A 75 26.29 12.33 -5.21
CA PHE A 75 27.50 11.95 -5.92
C PHE A 75 28.39 13.14 -6.29
N ARG A 76 27.83 14.31 -6.58
CA ARG A 76 28.62 15.52 -6.81
C ARG A 76 29.38 15.95 -5.55
N GLU A 77 28.73 15.90 -4.38
CA GLU A 77 29.40 16.21 -3.12
C GLU A 77 30.50 15.20 -2.78
N SER A 78 30.32 13.93 -3.11
CA SER A 78 31.33 12.91 -2.86
C SER A 78 32.50 12.99 -3.83
N ILE A 79 32.26 13.08 -5.14
CA ILE A 79 33.29 13.10 -6.18
C ILE A 79 34.06 14.43 -6.14
N ASP A 80 33.37 15.58 -6.05
CA ASP A 80 34.03 16.88 -6.15
C ASP A 80 34.67 17.34 -4.82
N LYS A 81 34.16 16.88 -3.67
CA LYS A 81 34.58 17.37 -2.35
C LYS A 81 35.17 16.28 -1.44
N GLY A 82 35.27 15.05 -1.93
CA GLY A 82 35.74 13.93 -1.12
C GLY A 82 34.90 13.68 0.13
N LYS A 83 33.57 13.86 0.05
CA LYS A 83 32.71 13.70 1.21
C LYS A 83 32.27 12.26 1.36
N VAL A 84 32.56 11.65 2.51
CA VAL A 84 31.99 10.34 2.89
C VAL A 84 30.50 10.48 3.12
N MET A 85 29.72 9.56 2.55
CA MET A 85 28.28 9.53 2.75
C MET A 85 27.88 8.20 3.41
N PRO A 86 27.37 8.23 4.66
CA PRO A 86 26.86 7.05 5.31
C PRO A 86 25.59 6.57 4.55
N LYS A 87 25.24 5.31 4.75
CA LYS A 87 24.09 4.65 4.11
C LYS A 87 22.87 5.57 4.06
N THR A 88 22.55 6.04 2.86
CA THR A 88 21.51 7.04 2.60
C THR A 88 20.52 6.48 1.57
N SER A 89 19.23 6.52 1.89
CA SER A 89 18.17 6.08 0.98
C SER A 89 17.83 7.18 -0.03
N ILE A 90 17.88 6.87 -1.32
CA ILE A 90 17.68 7.81 -2.41
C ILE A 90 16.72 7.28 -3.44
N ARG A 91 15.84 8.17 -3.92
CA ARG A 91 14.94 7.89 -5.03
C ARG A 91 15.69 8.03 -6.36
N TYR A 92 15.56 7.00 -7.21
CA TYR A 92 16.15 6.97 -8.54
C TYR A 92 15.12 6.61 -9.60
N ARG A 93 15.26 7.21 -10.81
CA ARG A 93 14.43 6.89 -11.98
C ARG A 93 15.30 6.63 -13.18
N PHE A 94 15.07 5.49 -13.84
CA PHE A 94 15.73 5.15 -15.09
C PHE A 94 15.11 5.93 -16.25
N GLY A 95 15.91 6.72 -16.93
CA GLY A 95 15.53 7.42 -18.16
C GLY A 95 14.15 8.10 -18.12
N LYS A 96 13.24 7.68 -18.99
CA LYS A 96 11.87 8.19 -19.10
C LYS A 96 10.84 7.40 -18.29
N GLU A 97 11.25 6.36 -17.60
CA GLU A 97 10.34 5.50 -16.83
C GLU A 97 9.57 6.29 -15.77
N LYS A 98 8.31 5.87 -15.54
CA LYS A 98 7.48 6.43 -14.48
C LYS A 98 7.79 5.79 -13.12
N GLU A 99 8.32 4.57 -13.13
CA GLU A 99 8.65 3.82 -11.93
C GLU A 99 9.80 4.47 -11.16
N VAL A 100 9.68 4.44 -9.85
CA VAL A 100 10.67 4.99 -8.92
C VAL A 100 11.32 3.82 -8.20
N HIS A 101 12.64 3.79 -8.24
CA HIS A 101 13.48 2.89 -7.46
C HIS A 101 14.02 3.60 -6.22
N TYR A 102 14.28 2.82 -5.17
CA TYR A 102 14.84 3.31 -3.91
C TYR A 102 16.14 2.57 -3.67
N PHE A 103 17.25 3.31 -3.74
CA PHE A 103 18.58 2.77 -3.53
C PHE A 103 19.11 3.24 -2.17
N ASN A 104 19.66 2.31 -1.39
CA ASN A 104 20.49 2.64 -0.26
C ASN A 104 21.93 2.72 -0.76
N ILE A 105 22.53 3.89 -0.66
CA ILE A 105 23.88 4.17 -1.16
C ILE A 105 24.78 4.50 0.01
N ASP A 106 25.93 3.83 0.06
CA ASP A 106 27.03 4.09 1.00
C ASP A 106 28.27 4.42 0.20
N ILE A 107 28.94 5.53 0.52
CA ILE A 107 30.13 5.98 -0.18
C ILE A 107 31.27 6.15 0.83
N SER A 108 32.33 5.36 0.64
CA SER A 108 33.54 5.38 1.42
C SER A 108 34.72 5.81 0.55
N LEU A 109 35.65 6.61 1.12
CA LEU A 109 36.85 7.04 0.41
C LEU A 109 37.97 6.04 0.63
N LEU A 110 38.70 5.74 -0.43
CA LEU A 110 39.94 5.00 -0.39
C LEU A 110 41.06 5.96 -0.01
N LYS A 111 41.53 5.84 1.24
CA LYS A 111 42.68 6.60 1.72
C LYS A 111 43.95 5.90 1.26
N PRO A 112 45.00 6.66 0.89
CA PRO A 112 46.30 6.09 0.58
C PRO A 112 46.83 5.30 1.77
N SER A 113 47.48 4.18 1.51
CA SER A 113 48.21 3.46 2.56
C SER A 113 49.43 4.28 3.03
N PRO A 114 49.93 4.07 4.26
CA PRO A 114 51.12 4.75 4.72
C PRO A 114 52.35 4.56 3.82
N THR A 115 52.41 3.44 3.07
CA THR A 115 53.46 3.16 2.09
C THR A 115 53.26 3.92 0.79
N GLU A 116 52.05 4.16 0.34
CA GLU A 116 51.74 4.94 -0.88
C GLU A 116 51.93 6.43 -0.69
N LEU A 117 51.80 6.94 0.56
CA LEU A 117 52.06 8.36 0.89
C LEU A 117 53.52 8.80 0.66
N PHE A 118 54.45 7.83 0.59
CA PHE A 118 55.90 8.06 0.39
C PHE A 118 56.37 7.57 -0.98
N ASP A 119 55.48 7.02 -1.83
CA ASP A 119 55.81 6.58 -3.17
C ASP A 119 55.54 7.71 -4.19
N PRO A 120 56.60 8.24 -4.85
CA PRO A 120 56.46 9.35 -5.81
C PRO A 120 55.70 8.95 -7.08
N ASP A 121 55.54 7.64 -7.36
CA ASP A 121 54.80 7.07 -8.52
C ASP A 121 53.40 6.62 -8.13
N ALA A 122 52.97 6.82 -6.88
CA ALA A 122 51.62 6.48 -6.44
C ALA A 122 50.57 7.40 -7.12
N ASP A 123 49.49 6.82 -7.59
CA ASP A 123 48.35 7.50 -8.24
C ASP A 123 47.50 8.28 -7.21
N TYR A 124 48.21 9.17 -6.46
CA TYR A 124 47.64 9.97 -5.39
C TYR A 124 47.38 11.39 -5.85
N ASN A 125 46.12 11.83 -5.83
CA ASN A 125 45.78 13.22 -6.10
C ASN A 125 45.86 14.06 -4.81
N PRO A 126 46.90 14.87 -4.62
CA PRO A 126 47.10 15.66 -3.39
C PRO A 126 46.00 16.73 -3.21
N SER A 127 45.26 17.10 -4.25
CA SER A 127 44.20 18.10 -4.15
C SER A 127 42.91 17.58 -3.52
N THR A 128 42.63 16.28 -3.62
CA THR A 128 41.42 15.62 -3.07
C THR A 128 41.68 14.86 -1.78
N GLY A 129 42.95 14.48 -1.50
CA GLY A 129 43.35 13.75 -0.28
C GLY A 129 42.88 12.29 -0.22
N PHE A 130 42.50 11.69 -1.35
CA PHE A 130 42.07 10.28 -1.46
C PHE A 130 42.46 9.70 -2.82
N ASN A 131 42.63 8.36 -2.88
CA ASN A 131 43.02 7.64 -4.11
C ASN A 131 41.81 7.17 -4.94
N GLY A 132 40.63 7.33 -4.41
CA GLY A 132 39.41 6.89 -5.06
C GLY A 132 38.29 6.67 -4.06
N MET A 133 37.18 6.07 -4.50
CA MET A 133 36.04 5.78 -3.65
C MET A 133 35.43 4.42 -3.94
N VAL A 134 34.81 3.86 -2.90
CA VAL A 134 33.96 2.67 -3.00
C VAL A 134 32.50 3.08 -2.81
N ILE A 135 31.67 2.69 -3.72
CA ILE A 135 30.22 2.91 -3.70
C ILE A 135 29.55 1.56 -3.51
N LEU A 136 28.75 1.43 -2.47
CA LEU A 136 27.86 0.30 -2.25
C LEU A 136 26.44 0.75 -2.59
N ILE A 137 25.74 -0.02 -3.43
CA ILE A 137 24.36 0.26 -3.85
C ILE A 137 23.50 -0.97 -3.57
N GLU A 138 22.52 -0.83 -2.67
CA GLU A 138 21.49 -1.84 -2.41
C GLU A 138 20.17 -1.38 -3.04
N ASP A 139 19.53 -2.24 -3.83
CA ASP A 139 18.16 -1.96 -4.28
C ASP A 139 17.16 -2.33 -3.17
N ASP A 140 16.67 -1.34 -2.47
CA ASP A 140 15.70 -1.46 -1.37
C ASP A 140 14.25 -1.20 -1.83
N THR A 141 14.00 -1.19 -3.14
CA THR A 141 12.71 -0.78 -3.74
C THR A 141 11.55 -1.59 -3.19
N ASP A 142 11.67 -2.91 -3.16
CA ASP A 142 10.58 -3.79 -2.69
C ASP A 142 10.37 -3.65 -1.18
N LYS A 143 11.45 -3.59 -0.40
CA LYS A 143 11.36 -3.37 1.05
C LYS A 143 10.76 -2.00 1.38
N TYR A 144 11.13 -0.95 0.62
CA TYR A 144 10.56 0.38 0.79
C TYR A 144 9.07 0.40 0.48
N LYS A 145 8.66 -0.17 -0.65
CA LYS A 145 7.24 -0.28 -1.04
C LYS A 145 6.43 -1.06 0.00
N LEU A 146 7.00 -2.15 0.54
CA LEU A 146 6.34 -2.93 1.58
C LEU A 146 6.16 -2.12 2.87
N ARG A 147 7.21 -1.46 3.36
CA ARG A 147 7.13 -0.59 4.56
C ARG A 147 6.13 0.56 4.38
N GLN A 148 6.13 1.18 3.19
CA GLN A 148 5.15 2.22 2.88
C GLN A 148 3.73 1.68 2.92
N HIS A 149 3.49 0.52 2.33
CA HIS A 149 2.18 -0.11 2.36
C HIS A 149 1.73 -0.47 3.79
N GLU A 150 2.63 -1.02 4.62
CA GLU A 150 2.36 -1.30 6.04
C GLU A 150 2.05 -0.02 6.82
N HIS A 151 2.80 1.05 6.60
CA HIS A 151 2.54 2.36 7.20
C HIS A 151 1.18 2.92 6.78
N ASP A 152 0.84 2.87 5.50
CA ASP A 152 -0.45 3.34 4.97
C ASP A 152 -1.61 2.54 5.58
N CYS A 153 -1.47 1.22 5.70
CA CYS A 153 -2.44 0.37 6.39
C CYS A 153 -2.62 0.77 7.86
N ALA A 154 -1.52 0.96 8.58
CA ALA A 154 -1.56 1.37 9.99
C ALA A 154 -2.24 2.74 10.17
N PHE A 155 -1.94 3.70 9.30
CA PHE A 155 -2.56 5.02 9.29
C PHE A 155 -4.08 4.93 9.06
N ILE A 156 -4.53 4.11 8.11
CA ILE A 156 -5.94 3.87 7.82
C ILE A 156 -6.64 3.25 9.05
N PHE A 157 -6.04 2.22 9.66
CA PHE A 157 -6.64 1.60 10.84
C PHE A 157 -6.74 2.54 12.03
N ALA A 158 -5.71 3.34 12.27
CA ALA A 158 -5.75 4.38 13.32
C ALA A 158 -6.88 5.38 13.07
N GLY A 159 -7.02 5.88 11.84
CA GLY A 159 -8.10 6.77 11.44
C GLY A 159 -9.49 6.15 11.60
N LEU A 160 -9.65 4.89 11.19
CA LEU A 160 -10.91 4.16 11.33
C LEU A 160 -11.30 3.95 12.80
N ILE A 161 -10.36 3.46 13.62
CA ILE A 161 -10.59 3.25 15.06
C ILE A 161 -10.98 4.57 15.72
N LEU A 162 -10.27 5.65 15.41
CA LEU A 162 -10.58 6.98 15.93
C LEU A 162 -12.00 7.42 15.53
N CYS A 163 -12.34 7.36 14.26
CA CYS A 163 -13.65 7.78 13.75
C CYS A 163 -14.79 6.94 14.34
N ILE A 164 -14.64 5.62 14.39
CA ILE A 164 -15.66 4.73 14.97
C ILE A 164 -15.81 5.00 16.47
N SER A 165 -14.69 5.12 17.19
CA SER A 165 -14.72 5.38 18.64
C SER A 165 -15.38 6.71 18.97
N VAL A 166 -14.99 7.80 18.29
CA VAL A 166 -15.57 9.12 18.50
C VAL A 166 -17.06 9.10 18.15
N PHE A 167 -17.44 8.48 17.05
CA PHE A 167 -18.85 8.36 16.66
C PHE A 167 -19.68 7.62 17.72
N LEU A 168 -19.23 6.44 18.14
CA LEU A 168 -19.96 5.63 19.12
C LEU A 168 -19.98 6.27 20.52
N MET A 169 -18.89 6.89 20.95
CA MET A 169 -18.86 7.63 22.21
C MET A 169 -19.82 8.82 22.19
N THR A 170 -19.84 9.59 21.09
CA THR A 170 -20.77 10.74 20.94
C THR A 170 -22.22 10.23 20.92
N TRP A 171 -22.50 9.20 20.15
CA TRP A 171 -23.82 8.56 20.12
C TRP A 171 -24.25 8.09 21.51
N SER A 172 -23.38 7.38 22.23
CA SER A 172 -23.65 6.88 23.59
C SER A 172 -23.93 8.04 24.58
N LEU A 173 -23.11 9.08 24.53
CA LEU A 173 -23.29 10.27 25.38
C LEU A 173 -24.66 10.94 25.13
N LEU A 174 -25.01 11.16 23.85
CA LEU A 174 -26.30 11.78 23.49
C LEU A 174 -27.46 10.88 23.92
N GLN A 175 -27.41 9.59 23.61
CA GLN A 175 -28.51 8.64 23.82
C GLN A 175 -28.75 8.32 25.31
N PHE A 176 -27.69 7.99 26.07
CA PHE A 176 -27.82 7.42 27.42
C PHE A 176 -27.58 8.44 28.54
N THR A 177 -26.77 9.49 28.29
CA THR A 177 -26.45 10.47 29.33
C THR A 177 -27.29 11.74 29.21
N LEU A 178 -27.37 12.26 27.98
CA LEU A 178 -28.10 13.53 27.72
C LEU A 178 -29.57 13.31 27.33
N HIS A 179 -29.96 12.04 27.06
CA HIS A 179 -31.31 11.65 26.60
C HIS A 179 -31.78 12.42 25.36
N ILE A 180 -30.81 12.78 24.48
CA ILE A 180 -31.07 13.48 23.21
C ILE A 180 -31.19 12.42 22.10
N TYR A 181 -32.39 12.23 21.58
CA TYR A 181 -32.69 11.24 20.55
C TYR A 181 -32.70 11.92 19.17
N LEU A 182 -31.62 11.73 18.43
CA LEU A 182 -31.53 12.22 17.06
C LEU A 182 -32.31 11.31 16.09
N LYS A 183 -32.83 11.90 15.02
CA LYS A 183 -33.49 11.14 13.94
C LYS A 183 -32.45 10.26 13.22
N SER A 184 -32.89 9.08 12.78
CA SER A 184 -32.02 8.13 12.00
C SER A 184 -31.35 8.81 10.80
N SER A 185 -32.03 9.75 10.12
CA SER A 185 -31.46 10.50 9.01
C SER A 185 -30.23 11.32 9.39
N VAL A 186 -30.16 11.85 10.61
CA VAL A 186 -29.00 12.62 11.10
C VAL A 186 -27.81 11.69 11.31
N TYR A 187 -28.02 10.52 11.89
CA TYR A 187 -26.96 9.51 12.03
C TYR A 187 -26.42 9.07 10.67
N THR A 188 -27.31 8.81 9.70
CA THR A 188 -26.91 8.49 8.34
C THR A 188 -26.01 9.58 7.75
N GLN A 189 -26.41 10.84 7.82
CA GLN A 189 -25.61 11.96 7.30
C GLN A 189 -24.24 12.09 7.99
N ILE A 190 -24.17 11.89 9.30
CA ILE A 190 -22.89 11.90 10.03
C ILE A 190 -21.98 10.78 9.55
N ILE A 191 -22.50 9.55 9.42
CA ILE A 191 -21.75 8.39 8.93
C ILE A 191 -21.27 8.64 7.49
N GLU A 192 -22.12 9.17 6.62
CA GLU A 192 -21.77 9.51 5.24
C GLU A 192 -20.66 10.56 5.17
N CYS A 193 -20.74 11.62 5.97
CA CYS A 193 -19.70 12.65 6.05
C CYS A 193 -18.36 12.07 6.52
N ILE A 194 -18.36 11.27 7.59
CA ILE A 194 -17.14 10.62 8.11
C ILE A 194 -16.55 9.70 7.06
N THR A 195 -17.38 8.86 6.43
CA THR A 195 -16.93 7.89 5.42
C THR A 195 -16.38 8.61 4.20
N PHE A 196 -17.00 9.70 3.77
CA PHE A 196 -16.52 10.51 2.65
C PHE A 196 -15.19 11.21 2.95
N LEU A 197 -15.03 11.76 4.16
CA LEU A 197 -13.75 12.34 4.58
C LEU A 197 -12.64 11.29 4.60
N LEU A 198 -12.91 10.10 5.14
CA LEU A 198 -11.96 8.98 5.10
C LEU A 198 -11.62 8.57 3.65
N PHE A 199 -12.62 8.53 2.77
CA PHE A 199 -12.40 8.29 1.35
C PHE A 199 -11.41 9.28 0.74
N LEU A 200 -11.60 10.57 0.99
CA LEU A 200 -10.68 11.62 0.49
C LEU A 200 -9.26 11.44 1.05
N VAL A 201 -9.14 11.20 2.36
CA VAL A 201 -7.84 10.96 3.01
C VAL A 201 -7.12 9.78 2.36
N ILE A 202 -7.82 8.67 2.13
CA ILE A 202 -7.24 7.46 1.54
C ILE A 202 -6.77 7.72 0.11
N VAL A 203 -7.60 8.35 -0.72
CA VAL A 203 -7.28 8.62 -2.12
C VAL A 203 -6.09 9.57 -2.28
N PHE A 204 -5.98 10.58 -1.42
CA PHE A 204 -4.96 11.62 -1.56
C PHE A 204 -3.71 11.41 -0.71
N MET A 205 -3.80 10.68 0.40
CA MET A 205 -2.71 10.55 1.37
C MET A 205 -2.07 9.16 1.44
N THR A 206 -2.61 8.16 0.72
CA THR A 206 -2.03 6.80 0.70
C THR A 206 -1.55 6.39 -0.68
N SER A 207 -0.69 5.38 -0.72
CA SER A 207 -0.13 4.81 -1.95
C SER A 207 -0.98 3.68 -2.56
N PHE A 208 -2.23 3.50 -2.11
CA PHE A 208 -3.10 2.44 -2.61
C PHE A 208 -3.39 2.59 -4.11
N SER A 209 -3.14 1.54 -4.86
CA SER A 209 -3.46 1.47 -6.28
C SER A 209 -4.96 1.27 -6.48
N MET A 210 -5.58 2.01 -7.41
CA MET A 210 -6.99 1.85 -7.78
C MET A 210 -7.33 0.43 -8.27
N ARG A 211 -6.32 -0.32 -8.71
CA ARG A 211 -6.47 -1.73 -9.10
C ARG A 211 -6.49 -2.66 -7.90
N ASP A 212 -5.67 -2.39 -6.88
CA ASP A 212 -5.56 -3.24 -5.69
C ASP A 212 -6.83 -3.15 -4.83
N ILE A 213 -7.47 -1.99 -4.80
CA ILE A 213 -8.75 -1.76 -4.13
C ILE A 213 -9.98 -2.20 -4.96
N GLY A 214 -9.78 -2.79 -6.13
CA GLY A 214 -10.85 -3.32 -6.98
C GLY A 214 -11.70 -2.27 -7.71
N LEU A 215 -11.28 -0.99 -7.71
CA LEU A 215 -11.99 0.09 -8.43
C LEU A 215 -11.79 -0.05 -9.94
N ILE A 216 -10.61 -0.48 -10.38
CA ILE A 216 -10.32 -0.86 -11.77
C ILE A 216 -10.31 -2.38 -11.87
N PRO A 217 -11.45 -3.01 -12.27
CA PRO A 217 -11.56 -4.46 -12.29
C PRO A 217 -10.69 -5.09 -13.39
N ARG A 218 -10.31 -6.34 -13.19
CA ARG A 218 -9.62 -7.13 -14.22
C ARG A 218 -10.63 -7.48 -15.34
N LYS A 219 -10.27 -7.24 -16.59
CA LYS A 219 -11.16 -7.44 -17.77
C LYS A 219 -11.79 -8.82 -17.81
N ASN A 220 -11.05 -9.88 -17.45
CA ASN A 220 -11.52 -11.26 -17.47
C ASN A 220 -12.52 -11.62 -16.35
N THR A 221 -12.68 -10.77 -15.31
CA THR A 221 -13.61 -11.02 -14.20
C THR A 221 -14.95 -10.27 -14.36
N ILE A 222 -15.02 -9.25 -15.22
CA ILE A 222 -16.19 -8.36 -15.33
C ILE A 222 -17.47 -9.15 -15.63
N LYS A 223 -17.50 -9.98 -16.69
CA LYS A 223 -18.69 -10.77 -17.06
C LYS A 223 -19.11 -11.72 -15.94
N LYS A 224 -18.15 -12.39 -15.31
CA LYS A 224 -18.40 -13.29 -14.18
C LYS A 224 -19.01 -12.56 -12.99
N THR A 225 -18.46 -11.38 -12.65
CA THR A 225 -18.97 -10.55 -11.56
C THR A 225 -20.40 -10.11 -11.83
N ILE A 226 -20.72 -9.65 -13.04
CA ILE A 226 -22.08 -9.21 -13.40
C ILE A 226 -23.07 -10.36 -13.23
N VAL A 227 -22.79 -11.52 -13.83
CA VAL A 227 -23.71 -12.68 -13.77
C VAL A 227 -23.90 -13.15 -12.33
N GLU A 228 -22.82 -13.28 -11.57
CA GLU A 228 -22.89 -13.74 -10.18
C GLU A 228 -23.59 -12.72 -9.28
N SER A 229 -23.32 -11.42 -9.43
CA SER A 229 -24.01 -10.37 -8.67
C SER A 229 -25.49 -10.31 -8.97
N LEU A 230 -25.90 -10.44 -10.23
CA LEU A 230 -27.32 -10.51 -10.59
C LEU A 230 -27.99 -11.75 -9.99
N SER A 231 -27.34 -12.91 -10.03
CA SER A 231 -27.88 -14.15 -9.46
C SER A 231 -28.02 -14.04 -7.95
N ILE A 232 -27.02 -13.52 -7.25
CA ILE A 232 -27.06 -13.32 -5.80
C ILE A 232 -28.14 -12.29 -5.42
N ALA A 233 -28.28 -11.19 -6.16
CA ALA A 233 -29.30 -10.19 -5.94
C ALA A 233 -30.71 -10.78 -6.08
N ALA A 234 -30.95 -11.60 -7.11
CA ALA A 234 -32.23 -12.27 -7.32
C ALA A 234 -32.58 -13.23 -6.18
N VAL A 235 -31.61 -14.08 -5.78
CA VAL A 235 -31.81 -15.03 -4.66
C VAL A 235 -32.02 -14.29 -3.35
N ALA A 236 -31.22 -13.28 -3.04
CA ALA A 236 -31.36 -12.48 -1.82
C ALA A 236 -32.71 -11.75 -1.79
N SER A 237 -33.15 -11.18 -2.91
CA SER A 237 -34.48 -10.55 -3.02
C SER A 237 -35.60 -11.51 -2.77
N CYS A 238 -35.54 -12.73 -3.32
CA CYS A 238 -36.53 -13.79 -3.04
C CYS A 238 -36.55 -14.17 -1.55
N ILE A 239 -35.37 -14.32 -0.93
CA ILE A 239 -35.27 -14.64 0.52
C ILE A 239 -35.92 -13.53 1.36
N LEU A 240 -35.61 -12.25 1.07
CA LEU A 240 -36.16 -11.11 1.81
C LEU A 240 -37.70 -11.04 1.66
N LEU A 241 -38.23 -11.24 0.45
CA LEU A 241 -39.66 -11.24 0.22
C LEU A 241 -40.36 -12.42 0.91
N LEU A 242 -39.80 -13.63 0.81
CA LEU A 242 -40.35 -14.83 1.45
C LEU A 242 -40.32 -14.69 2.97
N SER A 243 -39.20 -14.18 3.54
CA SER A 243 -39.12 -13.99 4.99
C SER A 243 -40.15 -12.97 5.49
N LYS A 244 -40.39 -11.88 4.76
CA LYS A 244 -41.51 -10.94 5.08
C LYS A 244 -42.84 -11.63 5.05
N ALA A 245 -43.14 -12.39 3.99
CA ALA A 245 -44.41 -13.12 3.87
C ALA A 245 -44.63 -14.11 5.03
N ILE A 246 -43.59 -14.87 5.41
CA ILE A 246 -43.64 -15.79 6.54
C ILE A 246 -43.93 -15.06 7.85
N LEU A 247 -43.23 -13.96 8.11
CA LEU A 247 -43.43 -13.17 9.34
C LEU A 247 -44.83 -12.59 9.41
N MET A 248 -45.37 -12.13 8.29
CA MET A 248 -46.78 -11.66 8.22
C MET A 248 -47.78 -12.80 8.49
N LEU A 249 -47.54 -13.99 7.95
CA LEU A 249 -48.34 -15.18 8.23
C LEU A 249 -48.31 -15.60 9.70
N LEU A 250 -47.20 -15.38 10.38
CA LEU A 250 -47.01 -15.63 11.81
C LEU A 250 -47.64 -14.53 12.69
N GLY A 251 -48.28 -13.52 12.09
CA GLY A 251 -48.96 -12.45 12.83
C GLY A 251 -48.11 -11.28 13.25
N TYR A 252 -46.85 -11.21 12.80
CA TYR A 252 -46.03 -10.04 13.06
C TYR A 252 -46.47 -8.85 12.23
N LYS A 253 -46.70 -7.70 12.88
CA LYS A 253 -46.97 -6.44 12.18
C LYS A 253 -45.64 -5.89 11.64
N ILE A 254 -45.40 -6.06 10.34
CA ILE A 254 -44.25 -5.48 9.65
C ILE A 254 -44.77 -4.27 8.88
N LYS A 255 -43.94 -3.23 8.80
CA LYS A 255 -44.21 -1.99 8.04
C LYS A 255 -44.72 -2.32 6.64
N ASP A 256 -45.82 -1.70 6.24
CA ASP A 256 -46.35 -1.90 4.90
C ASP A 256 -45.37 -1.38 3.86
N TYR A 257 -45.26 -2.12 2.78
CA TYR A 257 -44.38 -1.75 1.68
C TYR A 257 -44.85 -0.44 1.04
N TYR A 258 -44.08 0.61 1.26
CA TYR A 258 -44.31 1.90 0.63
C TYR A 258 -43.36 2.04 -0.57
N ILE A 259 -43.91 1.83 -1.79
CA ILE A 259 -43.16 2.07 -3.07
C ILE A 259 -43.03 3.58 -3.35
N GLY A 260 -43.13 4.42 -2.36
CA GLY A 260 -43.10 5.88 -2.48
C GLY A 260 -41.82 6.52 -2.03
N GLY A 261 -40.73 5.78 -1.87
CA GLY A 261 -39.42 6.38 -1.70
C GLY A 261 -39.12 7.26 -2.91
N SER A 262 -38.84 8.55 -2.65
CA SER A 262 -38.46 9.50 -3.69
C SER A 262 -37.40 8.84 -4.60
N LEU A 263 -37.57 8.93 -5.92
CA LEU A 263 -36.54 8.51 -6.88
C LEU A 263 -35.16 9.08 -6.52
N SER A 264 -35.10 10.25 -5.91
CA SER A 264 -33.89 10.83 -5.36
C SER A 264 -33.24 9.94 -4.29
N GLY A 265 -34.01 9.27 -3.41
CA GLY A 265 -33.50 8.36 -2.39
C GLY A 265 -32.81 7.13 -2.98
N VAL A 266 -33.33 6.59 -4.07
CA VAL A 266 -32.72 5.45 -4.79
C VAL A 266 -31.33 5.82 -5.32
N TYR A 267 -31.20 7.00 -5.95
CA TYR A 267 -29.94 7.45 -6.52
C TYR A 267 -28.92 7.86 -5.46
N THR A 268 -29.35 8.56 -4.40
CA THR A 268 -28.45 8.93 -3.30
C THR A 268 -27.89 7.70 -2.62
N TYR A 269 -28.69 6.63 -2.46
CA TYR A 269 -28.24 5.39 -1.84
C TYR A 269 -27.18 4.63 -2.67
N VAL A 270 -27.15 4.78 -4.00
CA VAL A 270 -26.06 4.25 -4.82
C VAL A 270 -24.72 4.88 -4.43
N PHE A 271 -24.70 6.20 -4.21
CA PHE A 271 -23.49 6.89 -3.78
C PHE A 271 -23.05 6.44 -2.39
N THR A 272 -23.99 6.33 -1.45
CA THR A 272 -23.74 5.81 -0.09
C THR A 272 -23.13 4.41 -0.15
N ALA A 273 -23.75 3.51 -0.92
CA ALA A 273 -23.26 2.14 -1.13
C ALA A 273 -21.84 2.13 -1.72
N PHE A 274 -21.57 3.01 -2.70
CA PHE A 274 -20.24 3.12 -3.30
C PHE A 274 -19.18 3.53 -2.26
N VAL A 275 -19.41 4.59 -1.50
CA VAL A 275 -18.43 5.10 -0.53
C VAL A 275 -18.21 4.07 0.59
N GLN A 276 -19.29 3.43 1.06
CA GLN A 276 -19.21 2.41 2.11
C GLN A 276 -18.48 1.15 1.63
N GLU A 277 -18.77 0.65 0.43
CA GLU A 277 -18.07 -0.54 -0.10
C GLU A 277 -16.61 -0.23 -0.49
N PHE A 278 -16.34 0.98 -0.98
CA PHE A 278 -14.96 1.42 -1.20
C PHE A 278 -14.16 1.32 0.10
N LEU A 279 -14.67 1.88 1.19
CA LEU A 279 -13.98 1.83 2.48
C LEU A 279 -13.91 0.40 3.01
N ALA A 280 -15.03 -0.33 3.03
CA ALA A 280 -15.09 -1.66 3.62
C ALA A 280 -14.27 -2.69 2.80
N ARG A 281 -14.51 -2.82 1.50
CA ARG A 281 -13.87 -3.85 0.65
C ARG A 281 -12.56 -3.38 0.08
N GLY A 282 -12.59 -2.20 -0.58
CA GLY A 282 -11.39 -1.68 -1.23
C GLY A 282 -10.25 -1.44 -0.27
N VAL A 283 -10.55 -0.90 0.89
CA VAL A 283 -9.52 -0.45 1.83
C VAL A 283 -9.36 -1.38 3.03
N ILE A 284 -10.39 -1.52 3.90
CA ILE A 284 -10.26 -2.26 5.16
C ILE A 284 -9.97 -3.74 4.91
N GLN A 285 -10.81 -4.41 4.12
CA GLN A 285 -10.64 -5.84 3.84
C GLN A 285 -9.30 -6.14 3.17
N THR A 286 -8.90 -5.31 2.20
CA THR A 286 -7.63 -5.43 1.49
C THR A 286 -6.44 -5.22 2.43
N SER A 287 -6.49 -4.19 3.29
CA SER A 287 -5.44 -3.91 4.27
C SER A 287 -5.32 -5.00 5.33
N VAL A 288 -6.46 -5.44 5.94
CA VAL A 288 -6.46 -6.55 6.90
C VAL A 288 -5.84 -7.80 6.28
N LYS A 289 -6.25 -8.13 5.07
CA LYS A 289 -5.72 -9.28 4.35
C LYS A 289 -4.22 -9.17 4.10
N SER A 290 -3.71 -8.03 3.72
CA SER A 290 -2.27 -7.83 3.44
C SER A 290 -1.40 -7.90 4.71
N LEU A 291 -1.92 -7.42 5.85
CA LEU A 291 -1.22 -7.42 7.12
C LEU A 291 -1.25 -8.79 7.82
N MET A 292 -2.35 -9.55 7.65
CA MET A 292 -2.53 -10.84 8.32
C MET A 292 -1.94 -11.98 7.49
N LYS A 293 -0.68 -12.34 7.71
CA LYS A 293 -0.01 -13.48 7.05
C LYS A 293 -0.30 -14.81 7.77
N ILE A 294 -1.59 -15.16 7.93
CA ILE A 294 -2.05 -16.37 8.62
C ILE A 294 -2.82 -17.30 7.67
N ARG A 295 -2.96 -18.58 8.06
CA ARG A 295 -3.62 -19.62 7.25
C ARG A 295 -5.06 -19.25 6.82
N PHE A 296 -5.82 -18.56 7.65
CA PHE A 296 -7.21 -18.18 7.40
C PHE A 296 -7.38 -16.68 7.13
N GLN A 297 -6.38 -16.02 6.55
CA GLN A 297 -6.37 -14.57 6.31
C GLN A 297 -7.62 -14.07 5.56
N LYS A 298 -8.14 -14.85 4.60
CA LYS A 298 -9.35 -14.47 3.83
C LYS A 298 -10.58 -14.37 4.74
N PHE A 299 -10.81 -15.39 5.55
CA PHE A 299 -11.93 -15.43 6.48
C PHE A 299 -11.82 -14.31 7.52
N PHE A 300 -10.65 -14.14 8.13
CA PHE A 300 -10.47 -13.10 9.14
C PHE A 300 -10.60 -11.69 8.57
N SER A 301 -10.11 -11.43 7.35
CA SER A 301 -10.28 -10.12 6.71
C SER A 301 -11.75 -9.81 6.45
N ILE A 302 -12.53 -10.76 5.96
CA ILE A 302 -13.98 -10.61 5.77
C ILE A 302 -14.68 -10.38 7.12
N PHE A 303 -14.40 -11.23 8.10
CA PHE A 303 -15.04 -11.20 9.42
C PHE A 303 -14.81 -9.88 10.15
N LEU A 304 -13.53 -9.45 10.29
CA LEU A 304 -13.17 -8.21 10.96
C LEU A 304 -13.75 -6.98 10.26
N THR A 305 -13.68 -6.95 8.92
CA THR A 305 -14.27 -5.86 8.15
C THR A 305 -15.78 -5.80 8.36
N SER A 306 -16.46 -6.94 8.35
CA SER A 306 -17.90 -7.01 8.54
C SER A 306 -18.31 -6.62 9.96
N LEU A 307 -17.50 -6.96 10.96
CA LEU A 307 -17.70 -6.55 12.33
C LEU A 307 -17.60 -5.02 12.48
N LEU A 308 -16.54 -4.41 11.96
CA LEU A 308 -16.36 -2.95 11.96
C LEU A 308 -17.50 -2.24 11.21
N PHE A 309 -17.89 -2.78 10.06
CA PHE A 309 -19.00 -2.25 9.26
C PHE A 309 -20.32 -2.29 10.05
N SER A 310 -20.61 -3.38 10.74
CA SER A 310 -21.84 -3.55 11.53
C SER A 310 -21.89 -2.60 12.73
N LEU A 311 -20.76 -2.35 13.40
CA LEU A 311 -20.69 -1.42 14.54
C LEU A 311 -21.12 0.00 14.17
N MET A 312 -20.85 0.46 12.97
CA MET A 312 -21.30 1.78 12.48
C MET A 312 -22.83 1.83 12.34
N HIS A 313 -23.51 0.68 12.30
CA HIS A 313 -24.97 0.59 12.21
C HIS A 313 -25.65 0.39 13.57
N MET A 314 -24.90 0.38 14.67
CA MET A 314 -25.41 0.24 16.03
C MET A 314 -26.52 1.25 16.42
N PRO A 315 -26.43 2.54 16.01
CA PRO A 315 -27.50 3.52 16.31
C PRO A 315 -28.87 3.22 15.70
N PHE A 316 -28.92 2.34 14.69
CA PHE A 316 -30.18 1.93 14.03
C PHE A 316 -30.85 0.72 14.71
N GLY A 317 -30.24 0.19 15.75
CA GLY A 317 -30.72 -0.93 16.55
C GLY A 317 -30.08 -2.27 16.20
N PHE A 318 -30.26 -3.22 17.12
CA PHE A 318 -29.58 -4.53 17.06
C PHE A 318 -29.90 -5.33 15.79
N TYR A 319 -31.15 -5.40 15.39
CA TYR A 319 -31.56 -6.18 14.21
C TYR A 319 -30.97 -5.60 12.91
N PHE A 320 -30.93 -4.27 12.81
CA PHE A 320 -30.30 -3.59 11.66
C PHE A 320 -28.80 -3.86 11.63
N MET A 321 -28.13 -3.72 12.77
CA MET A 321 -26.71 -4.02 12.92
C MET A 321 -26.37 -5.46 12.50
N MET A 322 -27.15 -6.45 12.97
CA MET A 322 -26.96 -7.87 12.59
C MET A 322 -27.20 -8.13 11.11
N SER A 323 -28.22 -7.49 10.53
CA SER A 323 -28.50 -7.58 9.09
C SER A 323 -27.34 -6.99 8.27
N ALA A 324 -26.80 -5.86 8.71
CA ALA A 324 -25.61 -5.23 8.10
C ALA A 324 -24.38 -6.13 8.19
N PHE A 325 -24.19 -6.82 9.33
CA PHE A 325 -23.11 -7.80 9.50
C PHE A 325 -23.21 -8.94 8.48
N LEU A 326 -24.38 -9.58 8.38
CA LEU A 326 -24.59 -10.70 7.48
C LEU A 326 -24.45 -10.29 6.00
N LEU A 327 -25.02 -9.15 5.62
CA LEU A 327 -24.84 -8.60 4.28
C LEU A 327 -23.36 -8.33 4.00
N SER A 328 -22.67 -7.70 4.94
CA SER A 328 -21.24 -7.41 4.81
C SER A 328 -20.39 -8.67 4.68
N MET A 329 -20.69 -9.76 5.40
CA MET A 329 -20.01 -11.05 5.23
C MET A 329 -20.17 -11.60 3.80
N ALA A 330 -21.40 -11.56 3.27
CA ALA A 330 -21.69 -12.02 1.90
C ALA A 330 -20.94 -11.16 0.85
N LEU A 331 -21.00 -9.84 0.97
CA LEU A 331 -20.29 -8.93 0.08
C LEU A 331 -18.75 -9.10 0.15
N GLY A 332 -18.22 -9.33 1.34
CA GLY A 332 -16.80 -9.61 1.54
C GLY A 332 -16.34 -10.88 0.84
N TYR A 333 -17.17 -11.91 0.84
CA TYR A 333 -16.92 -13.15 0.09
C TYR A 333 -16.93 -12.92 -1.43
N VAL A 334 -17.90 -12.17 -1.94
CA VAL A 334 -17.98 -11.81 -3.37
C VAL A 334 -16.77 -10.98 -3.80
N TYR A 335 -16.37 -10.01 -2.98
CA TYR A 335 -15.18 -9.21 -3.24
C TYR A 335 -13.91 -10.06 -3.28
N GLU A 336 -13.73 -10.96 -2.32
CA GLU A 336 -12.55 -11.85 -2.28
C GLU A 336 -12.43 -12.71 -3.53
N ARG A 337 -13.58 -13.13 -4.09
CA ARG A 337 -13.63 -13.98 -5.28
C ARG A 337 -13.32 -13.24 -6.57
N HIS A 338 -13.79 -12.00 -6.71
CA HIS A 338 -13.73 -11.24 -7.96
C HIS A 338 -12.72 -10.09 -7.97
N GLN A 339 -12.34 -9.59 -6.79
CA GLN A 339 -11.54 -8.36 -6.64
C GLN A 339 -12.13 -7.21 -7.47
N ASN A 340 -13.45 -7.06 -7.40
CA ASN A 340 -14.23 -6.10 -8.15
C ASN A 340 -15.22 -5.39 -7.22
N LEU A 341 -14.98 -4.11 -7.00
CA LEU A 341 -15.78 -3.29 -6.10
C LEU A 341 -17.20 -3.07 -6.61
N TRP A 342 -17.39 -2.93 -7.92
CA TRP A 342 -18.67 -2.57 -8.52
C TRP A 342 -19.74 -3.64 -8.32
N GLY A 343 -19.36 -4.92 -8.28
CA GLY A 343 -20.27 -6.01 -7.93
C GLY A 343 -20.80 -5.90 -6.51
N CYS A 344 -19.93 -5.51 -5.56
CA CYS A 344 -20.33 -5.30 -4.18
C CYS A 344 -21.20 -4.06 -4.01
N VAL A 345 -20.88 -2.96 -4.70
CA VAL A 345 -21.70 -1.73 -4.71
C VAL A 345 -23.11 -2.04 -5.23
N PHE A 346 -23.22 -2.77 -6.33
CA PHE A 346 -24.52 -3.17 -6.89
C PHE A 346 -25.33 -4.04 -5.90
N LEU A 347 -24.68 -5.03 -5.29
CA LEU A 347 -25.35 -5.92 -4.33
C LEU A 347 -25.75 -5.17 -3.06
N HIS A 348 -24.89 -4.31 -2.53
CA HIS A 348 -25.21 -3.48 -1.37
C HIS A 348 -26.39 -2.57 -1.66
N TRP A 349 -26.37 -1.87 -2.80
CA TRP A 349 -27.47 -1.01 -3.23
C TRP A 349 -28.77 -1.81 -3.36
N CYS A 350 -28.77 -2.92 -4.07
CA CYS A 350 -29.97 -3.71 -4.34
C CYS A 350 -30.54 -4.35 -3.07
N CYS A 351 -29.72 -5.12 -2.35
CA CYS A 351 -30.17 -5.85 -1.16
C CYS A 351 -30.43 -4.92 0.03
N GLY A 352 -29.58 -3.92 0.25
CA GLY A 352 -29.70 -2.97 1.34
C GLY A 352 -30.94 -2.09 1.17
N TYR A 353 -31.14 -1.53 -0.03
CA TYR A 353 -32.33 -0.72 -0.30
C TYR A 353 -33.61 -1.53 -0.17
N LEU A 354 -33.65 -2.75 -0.71
CA LEU A 354 -34.81 -3.64 -0.57
C LEU A 354 -35.11 -4.00 0.89
N ALA A 355 -34.08 -4.33 1.67
CA ALA A 355 -34.24 -4.62 3.09
C ALA A 355 -34.77 -3.40 3.88
N MET A 356 -34.29 -2.19 3.58
CA MET A 356 -34.83 -0.96 4.17
C MET A 356 -36.29 -0.74 3.84
N CYS A 357 -36.70 -0.97 2.59
CA CYS A 357 -38.10 -0.87 2.18
C CYS A 357 -39.01 -1.92 2.84
N LEU A 358 -38.50 -3.12 3.07
CA LEU A 358 -39.32 -4.23 3.57
C LEU A 358 -39.46 -4.26 5.10
N TYR A 359 -38.43 -3.83 5.84
CA TYR A 359 -38.33 -4.07 7.29
C TYR A 359 -38.10 -2.81 8.14
N PHE A 360 -37.61 -1.75 7.56
CA PHE A 360 -37.21 -0.51 8.27
C PHE A 360 -37.89 0.72 7.67
#